data_f4ab8ba2b330776420e429aa155ba19f
#
_entry.id   f4ab8ba2b330776420e429aa155ba19f
#
_cell.length_a   1.000
_cell.length_b   1.000
_cell.length_c   1.000
_cell.angle_alpha   90.00
_cell.angle_beta   90.00
_cell.angle_gamma   90.00
#
_symmetry.space_group_name_H-M   'P 1'
#
loop_
_entity.id
_entity.type
_entity.pdbx_description
1 polymer ?
#
loop_
_entity_poly.entity_id
_entity_poly.type
_entity_poly.pdbx_seq_one_letter_code
_entity_poly.pdbx_strand_id
1 'polypeptide(L)'
;MRKEKLYTGCLLLMALITGSCSEEENPEVRPATKPAEPYTSYYYYSYEAARQLSATDFALAEGQFTPGPTYIKGDTLFVANNQSGAFSLELYDRNKNRHLASLKSWKYKEAEQKFPDKIEAIGISGNRLYLANISSRIDVFDVRTLEFITRIGTGNWGDGINQMVHSHAMAITPDGNIMIRTKKNLLFYREADVTLENYQKVPFYCRSKGDGMDV
;
A
#
# COMPACT_ATOMS: atom_id res chain seq x y z
N MET A 1 -30.48 50.60 -31.30
CA MET A 1 -30.34 49.42 -32.20
C MET A 1 -29.11 48.56 -31.86
N ARG A 2 -29.03 47.99 -30.67
CA ARG A 2 -27.88 47.12 -30.32
C ARG A 2 -28.22 45.95 -29.38
N LYS A 3 -29.49 45.72 -29.05
CA LYS A 3 -29.93 44.65 -28.13
C LYS A 3 -30.51 43.39 -28.82
N GLU A 4 -30.91 43.47 -30.07
CA GLU A 4 -31.53 42.33 -30.77
C GLU A 4 -30.56 41.32 -31.35
N LYS A 5 -29.27 41.70 -31.57
CA LYS A 5 -28.28 40.76 -32.12
C LYS A 5 -27.69 39.80 -31.10
N LEU A 6 -27.87 40.07 -29.79
CA LEU A 6 -27.31 39.20 -28.75
C LEU A 6 -28.18 37.98 -28.45
N TYR A 7 -29.48 38.08 -28.66
CA TYR A 7 -30.41 36.98 -28.37
C TYR A 7 -30.44 35.92 -29.47
N THR A 8 -30.15 36.29 -30.71
CA THR A 8 -30.10 35.35 -31.83
C THR A 8 -28.89 34.42 -31.74
N GLY A 9 -27.77 34.89 -31.20
CA GLY A 9 -26.56 34.09 -30.98
C GLY A 9 -26.70 33.05 -29.87
N CYS A 10 -27.42 33.42 -28.79
CA CYS A 10 -27.64 32.50 -27.66
C CYS A 10 -28.65 31.40 -28.00
N LEU A 11 -29.66 31.69 -28.80
CA LEU A 11 -30.65 30.69 -29.23
C LEU A 11 -30.04 29.68 -30.20
N LEU A 12 -29.10 30.12 -31.04
CA LEU A 12 -28.40 29.17 -31.95
C LEU A 12 -27.40 28.27 -31.21
N LEU A 13 -26.82 28.76 -30.10
CA LEU A 13 -25.90 27.97 -29.29
C LEU A 13 -26.64 26.93 -28.43
N MET A 14 -27.86 27.24 -27.97
CA MET A 14 -28.69 26.27 -27.24
C MET A 14 -29.26 25.18 -28.13
N ALA A 15 -29.52 25.47 -29.41
CA ALA A 15 -30.00 24.45 -30.36
C ALA A 15 -28.90 23.39 -30.72
N LEU A 16 -27.63 23.78 -30.58
CA LEU A 16 -26.51 22.84 -30.84
C LEU A 16 -26.19 21.91 -29.67
N ILE A 17 -26.66 22.24 -28.45
CA ILE A 17 -26.39 21.42 -27.27
C ILE A 17 -27.48 20.35 -27.06
N THR A 18 -28.68 20.56 -27.61
CA THR A 18 -29.78 19.58 -27.48
C THR A 18 -29.78 18.49 -28.55
N GLY A 19 -28.89 18.55 -29.53
CA GLY A 19 -28.82 17.58 -30.61
C GLY A 19 -27.83 16.42 -30.39
N SER A 20 -27.21 16.28 -29.23
CA SER A 20 -26.19 15.27 -28.95
C SER A 20 -26.59 14.26 -27.89
N CYS A 21 -27.86 14.02 -27.67
CA CYS A 21 -28.34 12.77 -27.12
C CYS A 21 -28.93 11.96 -28.26
N SER A 22 -28.09 11.47 -29.16
CA SER A 22 -28.39 10.23 -29.86
C SER A 22 -28.45 9.17 -28.76
N GLU A 23 -29.59 8.56 -28.55
CA GLU A 23 -29.66 7.25 -27.94
C GLU A 23 -28.61 6.42 -28.67
N GLU A 24 -27.46 6.14 -28.01
CA GLU A 24 -26.63 5.06 -28.44
C GLU A 24 -27.55 3.85 -28.37
N GLU A 25 -27.99 3.40 -29.54
CA GLU A 25 -28.57 2.08 -29.69
C GLU A 25 -27.64 1.15 -28.95
N ASN A 26 -28.13 0.66 -27.82
CA ASN A 26 -27.46 -0.37 -27.05
C ASN A 26 -26.98 -1.41 -28.07
N PRO A 27 -25.66 -1.59 -28.26
CA PRO A 27 -25.18 -2.49 -29.29
C PRO A 27 -25.91 -3.79 -29.04
N GLU A 28 -26.78 -4.16 -30.00
CA GLU A 28 -27.48 -5.44 -29.94
C GLU A 28 -26.45 -6.48 -29.56
N VAL A 29 -26.58 -7.03 -28.37
CA VAL A 29 -25.78 -8.17 -27.95
C VAL A 29 -26.15 -9.24 -28.96
N ARG A 30 -25.37 -9.29 -30.04
CA ARG A 30 -25.55 -10.33 -31.04
C ARG A 30 -25.44 -11.63 -30.28
N PRO A 31 -26.52 -12.43 -30.21
CA PRO A 31 -26.43 -13.71 -29.57
C PRO A 31 -25.25 -14.42 -30.19
N ALA A 32 -24.32 -14.87 -29.36
CA ALA A 32 -23.16 -15.59 -29.83
C ALA A 32 -23.63 -16.73 -30.74
N THR A 33 -23.45 -16.60 -32.04
CA THR A 33 -23.97 -17.50 -33.04
C THR A 33 -23.25 -18.86 -33.08
N LYS A 34 -22.26 -19.01 -32.23
CA LYS A 34 -21.64 -20.29 -31.87
C LYS A 34 -21.67 -20.44 -30.36
N PRO A 35 -22.13 -21.59 -29.86
CA PRO A 35 -21.82 -21.98 -28.48
C PRO A 35 -20.32 -21.84 -28.35
N ALA A 36 -19.86 -21.10 -27.35
CA ALA A 36 -18.44 -21.05 -27.02
C ALA A 36 -17.98 -22.51 -26.96
N GLU A 37 -17.06 -22.89 -27.84
CA GLU A 37 -16.47 -24.21 -27.77
C GLU A 37 -15.99 -24.36 -26.33
N PRO A 38 -16.36 -25.42 -25.61
CA PRO A 38 -15.91 -25.57 -24.26
C PRO A 38 -14.39 -25.45 -24.31
N TYR A 39 -13.84 -24.55 -23.52
CA TYR A 39 -12.41 -24.40 -23.40
C TYR A 39 -11.83 -25.76 -23.02
N THR A 40 -11.36 -26.51 -24.02
CA THR A 40 -10.86 -27.87 -23.84
C THR A 40 -9.45 -27.87 -23.27
N SER A 41 -8.84 -26.72 -23.15
CA SER A 41 -7.54 -26.57 -22.51
C SER A 41 -7.68 -25.88 -21.16
N TYR A 42 -8.02 -26.65 -20.14
CA TYR A 42 -7.75 -26.23 -18.78
C TYR A 42 -6.24 -26.28 -18.60
N TYR A 43 -5.58 -25.11 -18.57
CA TYR A 43 -4.21 -25.05 -18.10
C TYR A 43 -4.25 -25.26 -16.59
N TYR A 44 -4.06 -26.48 -16.16
CA TYR A 44 -3.81 -26.77 -14.76
C TYR A 44 -2.38 -26.31 -14.46
N TYR A 45 -2.23 -25.15 -13.84
CA TYR A 45 -0.96 -24.81 -13.24
C TYR A 45 -0.82 -25.62 -11.96
N SER A 46 -0.01 -26.65 -11.97
CA SER A 46 0.42 -27.27 -10.74
C SER A 46 1.51 -26.40 -10.13
N TYR A 47 1.26 -25.84 -8.97
CA TYR A 47 2.28 -25.13 -8.21
C TYR A 47 2.93 -26.12 -7.27
N GLU A 48 4.20 -26.40 -7.50
CA GLU A 48 5.02 -27.11 -6.54
C GLU A 48 5.74 -26.10 -5.67
N ALA A 49 5.74 -26.33 -4.36
CA ALA A 49 6.51 -25.52 -3.43
C ALA A 49 8.01 -25.71 -3.71
N ALA A 50 8.64 -24.75 -4.36
CA ALA A 50 10.05 -24.83 -4.70
C ALA A 50 10.93 -24.88 -3.44
N ARG A 51 10.52 -24.17 -2.37
CA ARG A 51 11.22 -24.13 -1.08
C ARG A 51 10.31 -23.58 0.01
N GLN A 52 10.43 -24.16 1.19
CA GLN A 52 9.87 -23.60 2.42
C GLN A 52 11.00 -22.95 3.22
N LEU A 53 10.79 -21.72 3.68
CA LEU A 53 11.70 -21.00 4.57
C LEU A 53 11.26 -21.20 6.02
N SER A 54 12.22 -21.40 6.90
CA SER A 54 12.04 -21.62 8.33
C SER A 54 12.85 -20.60 9.16
N ALA A 55 12.75 -20.64 10.47
CA ALA A 55 13.50 -19.78 11.38
C ALA A 55 15.03 -19.83 11.10
N THR A 56 15.57 -21.00 10.83
CA THR A 56 17.00 -21.18 10.60
C THR A 56 17.51 -20.51 9.32
N ASP A 57 16.65 -20.36 8.30
CA ASP A 57 16.98 -19.62 7.09
C ASP A 57 17.22 -18.13 7.36
N PHE A 58 16.67 -17.60 8.44
CA PHE A 58 16.84 -16.22 8.92
C PHE A 58 17.79 -16.10 10.10
N ALA A 59 18.58 -17.10 10.38
CA ALA A 59 19.48 -17.14 11.55
C ALA A 59 18.74 -16.94 12.89
N LEU A 60 17.51 -17.37 12.97
CA LEU A 60 16.66 -17.36 14.16
C LEU A 60 16.63 -18.75 14.81
N ALA A 61 16.46 -18.80 16.12
CA ALA A 61 16.24 -20.06 16.81
C ALA A 61 14.88 -20.68 16.43
N GLU A 62 14.77 -21.98 16.54
CA GLU A 62 13.52 -22.69 16.32
C GLU A 62 12.42 -22.12 17.23
N GLY A 63 11.20 -21.92 16.70
CA GLY A 63 10.09 -21.30 17.42
C GLY A 63 10.18 -19.77 17.55
N GLN A 64 11.24 -19.13 17.05
CA GLN A 64 11.41 -17.66 17.09
C GLN A 64 11.00 -16.98 15.77
N PHE A 65 10.22 -17.65 14.93
CA PHE A 65 9.76 -17.11 13.67
C PHE A 65 8.25 -17.30 13.50
N THR A 66 7.56 -16.21 13.42
CA THR A 66 6.14 -16.14 13.06
C THR A 66 6.02 -15.28 11.82
N PRO A 67 5.94 -15.86 10.62
CA PRO A 67 5.92 -15.09 9.37
C PRO A 67 4.70 -14.18 9.31
N GLY A 68 4.95 -12.93 8.95
CA GLY A 68 3.96 -11.90 8.66
C GLY A 68 3.99 -11.52 7.17
N PRO A 69 3.63 -10.25 6.85
CA PRO A 69 3.69 -9.75 5.49
C PRO A 69 5.07 -9.93 4.85
N THR A 70 5.05 -10.13 3.55
CA THR A 70 6.25 -10.26 2.73
C THR A 70 6.25 -9.25 1.59
N TYR A 71 7.44 -8.88 1.13
CA TYR A 71 7.63 -8.04 -0.04
C TYR A 71 8.86 -8.49 -0.83
N ILE A 72 8.80 -8.43 -2.14
CA ILE A 72 9.92 -8.78 -3.01
C ILE A 72 10.37 -7.54 -3.77
N LYS A 73 11.66 -7.20 -3.68
CA LYS A 73 12.30 -6.19 -4.51
C LYS A 73 13.58 -6.76 -5.12
N GLY A 74 13.57 -6.98 -6.42
CA GLY A 74 14.67 -7.68 -7.09
C GLY A 74 14.88 -9.08 -6.51
N ASP A 75 16.09 -9.37 -6.11
CA ASP A 75 16.46 -10.67 -5.52
C ASP A 75 16.24 -10.75 -4.01
N THR A 76 15.84 -9.64 -3.39
CA THR A 76 15.63 -9.59 -1.94
C THR A 76 14.18 -9.83 -1.58
N LEU A 77 13.97 -10.80 -0.71
CA LEU A 77 12.71 -11.05 -0.01
C LEU A 77 12.78 -10.37 1.36
N PHE A 78 11.84 -9.52 1.64
CA PHE A 78 11.59 -8.90 2.94
C PHE A 78 10.46 -9.68 3.63
N VAL A 79 10.69 -10.12 4.85
CA VAL A 79 9.70 -10.91 5.61
C VAL A 79 9.57 -10.30 7.00
N ALA A 80 8.38 -9.91 7.37
CA ALA A 80 8.12 -9.53 8.75
C ALA A 80 8.14 -10.79 9.63
N ASN A 81 8.90 -10.75 10.72
CA ASN A 81 8.79 -11.72 11.80
C ASN A 81 7.89 -11.11 12.89
N ASN A 82 6.70 -11.65 13.01
CA ASN A 82 5.69 -11.21 13.98
C ASN A 82 5.67 -12.06 15.26
N GLN A 83 6.81 -12.66 15.60
CA GLN A 83 6.96 -13.37 16.87
C GLN A 83 6.81 -12.42 18.04
N SER A 84 5.88 -12.72 18.94
CA SER A 84 5.60 -11.88 20.10
C SER A 84 6.87 -11.65 20.95
N GLY A 85 7.15 -10.41 21.26
CA GLY A 85 8.34 -9.99 22.01
C GLY A 85 9.64 -9.95 21.19
N ALA A 86 9.61 -10.36 19.91
CA ALA A 86 10.79 -10.41 19.03
C ALA A 86 10.46 -9.95 17.61
N PHE A 87 9.65 -8.90 17.48
CA PHE A 87 9.28 -8.35 16.18
C PHE A 87 10.51 -7.87 15.42
N SER A 88 10.61 -8.25 14.14
CA SER A 88 11.72 -7.88 13.28
C SER A 88 11.32 -7.89 11.81
N LEU A 89 12.13 -7.27 10.98
CA LEU A 89 12.09 -7.48 9.54
C LEU A 89 13.34 -8.27 9.14
N GLU A 90 13.13 -9.37 8.46
CA GLU A 90 14.19 -10.25 7.97
C GLU A 90 14.38 -10.05 6.46
N LEU A 91 15.62 -9.93 6.00
CA LEU A 91 16.00 -9.80 4.61
C LEU A 91 16.68 -11.06 4.13
N TYR A 92 16.25 -11.59 3.00
CA TYR A 92 16.74 -12.85 2.43
C TYR A 92 17.08 -12.71 0.95
N ASP A 93 18.26 -13.16 0.55
CA ASP A 93 18.68 -13.25 -0.85
C ASP A 93 18.11 -14.54 -1.47
N ARG A 94 17.16 -14.38 -2.37
CA ARG A 94 16.48 -15.51 -3.03
C ARG A 94 17.38 -16.27 -3.99
N ASN A 95 18.35 -15.60 -4.61
CA ASN A 95 19.26 -16.23 -5.56
C ASN A 95 20.38 -16.99 -4.88
N LYS A 96 20.94 -16.42 -3.81
CA LYS A 96 22.02 -17.05 -3.05
C LYS A 96 21.53 -17.91 -1.90
N ASN A 97 20.23 -17.94 -1.69
CA ASN A 97 19.59 -18.71 -0.63
C ASN A 97 20.22 -18.45 0.75
N ARG A 98 20.34 -17.17 1.12
CA ARG A 98 20.96 -16.80 2.40
C ARG A 98 20.27 -15.60 3.05
N HIS A 99 20.29 -15.58 4.36
CA HIS A 99 19.92 -14.43 5.16
C HIS A 99 20.91 -13.28 4.91
N LEU A 100 20.37 -12.06 4.77
CA LEU A 100 21.15 -10.85 4.53
C LEU A 100 21.29 -10.00 5.78
N ALA A 101 20.18 -9.71 6.43
CA ALA A 101 20.12 -8.81 7.58
C ALA A 101 18.81 -8.96 8.35
N SER A 102 18.83 -8.53 9.60
CA SER A 102 17.64 -8.36 10.45
C SER A 102 17.56 -6.93 10.92
N LEU A 103 16.40 -6.29 10.77
CA LEU A 103 16.09 -5.03 11.41
C LEU A 103 15.23 -5.33 12.65
N LYS A 104 15.82 -5.23 13.83
CA LYS A 104 15.17 -5.50 15.14
C LYS A 104 14.98 -4.22 15.95
N SER A 105 15.95 -3.30 15.82
CA SER A 105 15.94 -2.02 16.51
C SER A 105 16.68 -0.98 15.69
N TRP A 106 16.49 0.28 16.00
CA TRP A 106 17.20 1.41 15.39
C TRP A 106 17.38 2.53 16.39
N LYS A 107 18.29 3.46 16.10
CA LYS A 107 18.46 4.65 16.90
C LYS A 107 17.62 5.81 16.38
N TYR A 108 17.00 6.53 17.28
CA TYR A 108 16.36 7.80 17.01
C TYR A 108 16.62 8.75 18.20
N LYS A 109 17.28 9.88 17.95
CA LYS A 109 17.64 10.88 18.99
C LYS A 109 18.25 10.21 20.24
N GLU A 110 19.35 9.51 20.06
CA GLU A 110 20.10 8.80 21.12
C GLU A 110 19.34 7.64 21.82
N ALA A 111 18.06 7.48 21.55
CA ALA A 111 17.27 6.40 22.12
C ALA A 111 17.16 5.21 21.15
N GLU A 112 17.33 4.00 21.69
CA GLU A 112 17.03 2.79 20.95
C GLU A 112 15.50 2.64 20.80
N GLN A 113 15.08 2.40 19.57
CA GLN A 113 13.70 2.12 19.21
C GLN A 113 13.57 0.68 18.76
N LYS A 114 12.39 0.08 18.98
CA LYS A 114 12.02 -1.25 18.50
C LYS A 114 10.62 -1.21 17.90
N PHE A 115 10.27 -2.23 17.16
CA PHE A 115 8.89 -2.41 16.73
C PHE A 115 8.01 -2.62 17.98
N PRO A 116 7.00 -1.78 18.19
CA PRO A 116 6.14 -1.89 19.37
C PRO A 116 5.18 -3.06 19.28
N ASP A 117 4.92 -3.53 18.05
CA ASP A 117 3.92 -4.53 17.73
C ASP A 117 4.16 -5.12 16.34
N LYS A 118 3.27 -5.97 15.87
CA LYS A 118 3.30 -6.64 14.57
C LYS A 118 3.45 -5.67 13.42
N ILE A 119 4.25 -6.06 12.45
CA ILE A 119 4.31 -5.42 11.13
C ILE A 119 3.16 -5.98 10.30
N GLU A 120 2.24 -5.13 9.87
CA GLU A 120 1.04 -5.51 9.13
C GLU A 120 1.17 -5.28 7.61
N ALA A 121 2.07 -4.40 7.20
CA ALA A 121 2.36 -4.20 5.78
C ALA A 121 3.78 -3.73 5.53
N ILE A 122 4.32 -4.13 4.38
CA ILE A 122 5.63 -3.73 3.88
C ILE A 122 5.41 -3.06 2.52
N GLY A 123 6.03 -1.91 2.30
CA GLY A 123 6.04 -1.23 1.02
C GLY A 123 7.39 -0.62 0.71
N ILE A 124 7.75 -0.52 -0.56
CA ILE A 124 9.02 0.06 -0.98
C ILE A 124 8.77 1.00 -2.16
N SER A 125 9.26 2.24 -2.06
CA SER A 125 9.32 3.20 -3.14
C SER A 125 10.70 3.83 -3.19
N GLY A 126 11.31 3.81 -4.36
CA GLY A 126 12.69 4.28 -4.54
C GLY A 126 13.65 3.60 -3.56
N ASN A 127 14.27 4.39 -2.69
CA ASN A 127 15.16 3.94 -1.63
C ASN A 127 14.48 3.86 -0.26
N ARG A 128 13.18 4.08 -0.16
CA ARG A 128 12.44 4.06 1.09
C ARG A 128 11.72 2.75 1.30
N LEU A 129 11.88 2.19 2.48
CA LEU A 129 11.18 1.01 3.00
C LEU A 129 10.20 1.49 4.06
N TYR A 130 8.93 1.19 3.87
CA TYR A 130 7.82 1.55 4.75
C TYR A 130 7.32 0.33 5.47
N LEU A 131 7.28 0.39 6.79
CA LEU A 131 6.81 -0.68 7.65
C LEU A 131 5.61 -0.18 8.47
N ALA A 132 4.42 -0.57 8.06
CA ALA A 132 3.21 -0.27 8.79
C ALA A 132 3.02 -1.30 9.90
N ASN A 133 2.78 -0.83 11.12
CA ASN A 133 2.50 -1.70 12.25
C ASN A 133 1.13 -1.44 12.86
N ILE A 134 0.59 -2.42 13.56
CA ILE A 134 -0.74 -2.35 14.15
C ILE A 134 -0.87 -1.24 15.20
N SER A 135 0.23 -0.79 15.78
CA SER A 135 0.27 0.33 16.72
C SER A 135 0.10 1.70 16.07
N SER A 136 -0.53 1.75 14.89
CA SER A 136 -1.00 2.99 14.24
C SER A 136 0.12 3.93 13.84
N ARG A 137 1.22 3.39 13.34
CA ARG A 137 2.33 4.16 12.78
C ARG A 137 3.00 3.41 11.65
N ILE A 138 3.70 4.15 10.80
CA ILE A 138 4.55 3.63 9.75
C ILE A 138 5.95 4.14 9.99
N ASP A 139 6.88 3.25 10.24
CA ASP A 139 8.29 3.57 10.33
C ASP A 139 8.92 3.48 8.94
N VAL A 140 9.71 4.46 8.57
CA VAL A 140 10.33 4.60 7.25
C VAL A 140 11.84 4.53 7.38
N PHE A 141 12.44 3.68 6.57
CA PHE A 141 13.88 3.39 6.56
C PHE A 141 14.47 3.56 5.17
N ASP A 142 15.77 3.79 5.08
CA ASP A 142 16.50 3.56 3.84
C ASP A 142 16.55 2.05 3.56
N VAL A 143 16.16 1.64 2.36
CA VAL A 143 16.04 0.21 2.02
C VAL A 143 17.39 -0.51 1.92
N ARG A 144 18.48 0.22 1.74
CA ARG A 144 19.82 -0.35 1.58
C ARG A 144 20.59 -0.42 2.88
N THR A 145 20.52 0.66 3.69
CA THR A 145 21.25 0.77 4.94
C THR A 145 20.46 0.32 6.15
N LEU A 146 19.12 0.23 6.02
CA LEU A 146 18.16 0.02 7.10
C LEU A 146 18.22 1.13 8.18
N GLU A 147 18.77 2.28 7.84
CA GLU A 147 18.77 3.45 8.72
C GLU A 147 17.37 4.08 8.76
N PHE A 148 16.97 4.48 9.95
CA PHE A 148 15.68 5.13 10.16
C PHE A 148 15.70 6.54 9.53
N ILE A 149 14.70 6.83 8.70
CA ILE A 149 14.52 8.12 8.05
C ILE A 149 13.49 8.96 8.79
N THR A 150 12.28 8.42 8.94
CA THR A 150 11.16 9.17 9.52
C THR A 150 10.03 8.24 9.95
N ARG A 151 8.93 8.83 10.41
CA ARG A 151 7.73 8.13 10.84
C ARG A 151 6.49 8.86 10.36
N ILE A 152 5.48 8.13 9.91
CA ILE A 152 4.14 8.61 9.65
C ILE A 152 3.24 8.11 10.77
N GLY A 153 2.49 9.03 11.37
CA GLY A 153 1.64 8.73 12.50
C GLY A 153 2.34 8.80 13.85
N THR A 154 1.57 9.07 14.88
CA THR A 154 2.07 9.29 16.25
C THR A 154 2.21 8.00 17.04
N GLY A 155 1.62 6.91 16.57
CA GLY A 155 1.43 5.68 17.34
C GLY A 155 0.21 5.74 18.28
N ASN A 156 -0.51 6.84 18.27
CA ASN A 156 -1.74 7.01 19.04
C ASN A 156 -2.96 6.76 18.15
N TRP A 157 -3.93 6.07 18.68
CA TRP A 157 -5.20 5.84 17.99
C TRP A 157 -6.03 7.12 17.99
N GLY A 158 -6.67 7.39 16.85
CA GLY A 158 -7.55 8.53 16.74
C GLY A 158 -7.80 8.95 15.30
N ASP A 159 -8.60 10.00 15.17
CA ASP A 159 -8.98 10.62 13.91
C ASP A 159 -8.32 12.01 13.72
N GLY A 160 -7.40 12.39 14.61
CA GLY A 160 -6.64 13.63 14.50
C GLY A 160 -5.58 13.58 13.39
N ILE A 161 -4.90 14.71 13.20
CA ILE A 161 -3.77 14.81 12.27
C ILE A 161 -2.69 13.81 12.69
N ASN A 162 -2.22 13.01 11.73
CA ASN A 162 -1.22 11.96 11.96
C ASN A 162 -1.62 10.88 12.99
N GLN A 163 -2.90 10.76 13.27
CA GLN A 163 -3.46 9.64 14.01
C GLN A 163 -4.15 8.68 13.05
N MET A 164 -4.06 7.41 13.35
CA MET A 164 -4.74 6.36 12.60
C MET A 164 -5.18 5.25 13.54
N VAL A 165 -6.21 4.51 13.15
CA VAL A 165 -6.70 3.38 13.94
C VAL A 165 -6.28 2.11 13.21
N HIS A 166 -5.28 1.43 13.70
CA HIS A 166 -4.68 0.22 13.16
C HIS A 166 -4.32 0.33 11.66
N SER A 167 -3.06 0.21 11.31
CA SER A 167 -2.59 0.19 9.92
C SER A 167 -2.58 -1.24 9.40
N HIS A 168 -3.62 -1.66 8.68
CA HIS A 168 -3.76 -3.06 8.25
C HIS A 168 -3.15 -3.37 6.88
N ALA A 169 -3.15 -2.41 5.99
CA ALA A 169 -2.62 -2.60 4.65
C ALA A 169 -2.06 -1.30 4.10
N MET A 170 -1.09 -1.41 3.22
CA MET A 170 -0.45 -0.27 2.58
C MET A 170 -0.19 -0.60 1.11
N ALA A 171 -0.37 0.39 0.26
CA ALA A 171 0.05 0.37 -1.13
C ALA A 171 0.79 1.66 -1.45
N ILE A 172 1.75 1.58 -2.34
CA ILE A 172 2.48 2.75 -2.84
C ILE A 172 2.20 2.85 -4.33
N THR A 173 1.71 4.01 -4.75
CA THR A 173 1.41 4.27 -6.15
C THR A 173 2.69 4.53 -6.95
N PRO A 174 2.67 4.39 -8.29
CA PRO A 174 3.86 4.64 -9.11
C PRO A 174 4.42 6.07 -8.99
N ASP A 175 3.58 7.04 -8.65
CA ASP A 175 3.93 8.44 -8.42
C ASP A 175 4.35 8.74 -6.97
N GLY A 176 4.57 7.71 -6.15
CA GLY A 176 5.12 7.84 -4.80
C GLY A 176 4.09 8.23 -3.73
N ASN A 177 2.79 8.16 -4.04
CA ASN A 177 1.78 8.36 -3.01
C ASN A 177 1.60 7.08 -2.19
N ILE A 178 1.43 7.24 -0.89
CA ILE A 178 1.27 6.15 0.06
C ILE A 178 -0.21 6.07 0.44
N MET A 179 -0.82 4.93 0.14
CA MET A 179 -2.18 4.61 0.55
C MET A 179 -2.14 3.67 1.74
N ILE A 180 -2.87 4.00 2.79
CA ILE A 180 -2.93 3.20 4.01
C ILE A 180 -4.38 2.91 4.35
N ARG A 181 -4.71 1.62 4.39
CA ARG A 181 -5.97 1.16 4.94
C ARG A 181 -5.83 1.05 6.44
N THR A 182 -6.64 1.79 7.16
CA THR A 182 -6.80 1.63 8.61
C THR A 182 -8.13 0.93 8.90
N LYS A 183 -8.40 0.65 10.17
CA LYS A 183 -9.70 0.09 10.58
C LYS A 183 -10.88 0.97 10.17
N LYS A 184 -10.70 2.30 10.13
CA LYS A 184 -11.79 3.27 9.91
C LYS A 184 -11.70 4.05 8.61
N ASN A 185 -10.49 4.20 8.05
CA ASN A 185 -10.24 5.17 6.98
C ASN A 185 -9.29 4.60 5.93
N LEU A 186 -9.36 5.17 4.74
CA LEU A 186 -8.30 5.13 3.76
C LEU A 186 -7.56 6.47 3.80
N LEU A 187 -6.27 6.44 4.08
CA LEU A 187 -5.43 7.62 4.23
C LEU A 187 -4.44 7.70 3.06
N PHE A 188 -4.19 8.90 2.59
CA PHE A 188 -3.24 9.18 1.52
C PHE A 188 -2.18 10.16 2.00
N TYR A 189 -0.91 9.83 1.73
CA TYR A 189 0.24 10.68 1.99
C TYR A 189 1.09 10.77 0.72
N ARG A 190 1.72 11.92 0.51
CA ARG A 190 2.77 12.04 -0.50
C ARG A 190 4.11 11.65 0.10
N GLU A 191 4.90 10.87 -0.61
CA GLU A 191 6.23 10.49 -0.15
C GLU A 191 7.14 11.70 0.11
N ALA A 192 7.03 12.74 -0.75
CA ALA A 192 7.80 13.97 -0.59
C ALA A 192 7.53 14.73 0.71
N ASP A 193 6.39 14.52 1.34
CA ASP A 193 6.03 15.18 2.59
C ASP A 193 6.57 14.43 3.83
N VAL A 194 7.16 13.25 3.63
CA VAL A 194 7.65 12.39 4.72
C VAL A 194 9.12 12.71 5.00
N THR A 195 9.39 13.48 6.03
CA THR A 195 10.74 13.82 6.47
C THR A 195 10.92 13.58 7.97
N LEU A 196 12.17 13.47 8.44
CA LEU A 196 12.46 13.22 9.85
C LEU A 196 11.96 14.37 10.74
N GLU A 197 12.06 15.61 10.26
CA GLU A 197 11.69 16.81 11.01
C GLU A 197 10.19 16.96 11.17
N ASN A 198 9.41 16.44 10.25
CA ASN A 198 7.97 16.61 10.21
C ASN A 198 7.16 15.33 10.43
N TYR A 199 7.80 14.22 10.84
CA TYR A 199 7.13 12.92 10.96
C TYR A 199 5.86 12.93 11.83
N GLN A 200 5.75 13.86 12.76
CA GLN A 200 4.54 14.08 13.57
C GLN A 200 3.54 15.04 12.93
N LYS A 201 3.92 15.69 11.85
CA LYS A 201 3.14 16.76 11.18
C LYS A 201 2.82 16.43 9.73
N VAL A 202 3.16 15.24 9.26
CA VAL A 202 2.88 14.83 7.86
C VAL A 202 1.38 15.03 7.59
N PRO A 203 1.02 15.92 6.68
CA PRO A 203 -0.38 16.24 6.43
C PRO A 203 -1.09 15.08 5.75
N PHE A 204 -2.35 14.87 6.09
CA PHE A 204 -3.22 14.04 5.28
C PHE A 204 -3.44 14.72 3.93
N TYR A 205 -3.14 14.00 2.87
CA TYR A 205 -3.48 14.45 1.53
C TYR A 205 -4.98 14.27 1.27
N CYS A 206 -5.54 13.16 1.68
CA CYS A 206 -6.97 12.88 1.61
C CYS A 206 -7.36 11.83 2.65
N ARG A 207 -8.55 11.98 3.21
CA ARG A 207 -9.17 10.96 4.07
C ARG A 207 -10.53 10.60 3.47
N SER A 208 -10.73 9.38 3.07
CA SER A 208 -12.04 8.83 2.77
C SER A 208 -12.55 8.06 4.00
N LYS A 209 -13.72 8.44 4.50
CA LYS A 209 -14.43 7.59 5.46
C LYS A 209 -14.95 6.38 4.69
N GLY A 210 -14.49 5.22 5.04
CA GLY A 210 -15.14 4.00 4.61
C GLY A 210 -16.45 3.87 5.38
N ASP A 211 -17.56 4.06 4.70
CA ASP A 211 -18.85 3.65 5.25
C ASP A 211 -18.81 2.12 5.36
N GLY A 212 -18.67 1.64 6.61
CA GLY A 212 -18.95 0.28 7.01
C GLY A 212 -18.56 -0.82 6.01
N MET A 213 -17.28 -1.18 5.92
CA MET A 213 -16.95 -2.56 5.62
C MET A 213 -16.80 -3.30 6.95
N ASP A 214 -17.91 -3.68 7.54
CA ASP A 214 -17.96 -4.76 8.49
C ASP A 214 -17.65 -6.04 7.73
N VAL A 215 -16.50 -6.64 8.00
CA VAL A 215 -16.14 -7.99 7.63
C VAL A 215 -15.95 -8.78 8.90
#